data_a2d2f0e602290d91c3540e8baedd220b
#
_entry.id   a2d2f0e602290d91c3540e8baedd220b
#
_cell.length_a   1.000
_cell.length_b   1.000
_cell.length_c   1.000
_cell.angle_alpha   90.00
_cell.angle_beta   90.00
_cell.angle_gamma   90.00
#
_symmetry.space_group_name_H-M   'P 1'
#
loop_
_entity.id
_entity.type
_entity.pdbx_description
1 polymer ?
#
loop_
_entity_poly.entity_id
_entity_poly.type
_entity_poly.pdbx_seq_one_letter_code
_entity_poly.pdbx_strand_id
1 'polypeptide(L)'
;MNLINNLSFDNLIKYYESMYKCSYDDFQVDELRIGYERGLDISQYTSVDYSSYQMEEIRLGLECNLDVSVYATTQFSWQQMQEIRRGLTSKVDVSVYANSEFSDDQMEEIRRGLESGIDVSRYALPNLASPVMRQKRERLEYKQVLNT
;
A
#
# COMPACT_ATOMS: atom_id res chain seq x y z
N MET A 1 22.06 -8.00 -20.34
CA MET A 1 20.69 -8.25 -20.84
C MET A 1 20.05 -9.27 -19.93
N ASN A 2 19.05 -8.86 -19.19
CA ASN A 2 18.39 -9.76 -18.24
C ASN A 2 17.57 -10.80 -19.03
N LEU A 3 17.98 -12.07 -18.97
CA LEU A 3 17.30 -13.20 -19.64
C LEU A 3 15.79 -13.31 -19.24
N ILE A 4 15.43 -12.76 -18.10
CA ILE A 4 14.05 -12.77 -17.56
C ILE A 4 13.10 -11.91 -18.39
N ASN A 5 13.58 -10.82 -19.00
CA ASN A 5 12.74 -9.87 -19.75
C ASN A 5 12.21 -10.42 -21.10
N ASN A 6 12.66 -11.60 -21.53
CA ASN A 6 12.23 -12.24 -22.78
C ASN A 6 11.44 -13.53 -22.57
N LEU A 7 11.10 -13.86 -21.33
CA LEU A 7 10.30 -15.05 -21.03
C LEU A 7 8.82 -14.77 -21.31
N SER A 8 8.10 -15.77 -21.85
CA SER A 8 6.64 -15.74 -21.82
C SER A 8 6.14 -15.71 -20.36
N PHE A 9 4.92 -15.22 -20.14
CA PHE A 9 4.35 -15.15 -18.81
C PHE A 9 4.37 -16.52 -18.10
N ASP A 10 3.99 -17.59 -18.78
CA ASP A 10 3.95 -18.93 -18.20
C ASP A 10 5.35 -19.43 -17.79
N ASN A 11 6.38 -19.13 -18.57
CA ASN A 11 7.75 -19.45 -18.20
C ASN A 11 8.27 -18.59 -17.06
N LEU A 12 7.83 -17.33 -17.00
CA LEU A 12 8.18 -16.41 -15.91
C LEU A 12 7.57 -16.90 -14.58
N ILE A 13 6.30 -17.32 -14.58
CA ILE A 13 5.65 -17.90 -13.39
C ILE A 13 6.39 -19.16 -12.92
N LYS A 14 6.69 -20.10 -13.82
CA LYS A 14 7.47 -21.31 -13.48
C LYS A 14 8.84 -20.98 -12.90
N TYR A 15 9.49 -19.95 -13.41
CA TYR A 15 10.77 -19.47 -12.87
C TYR A 15 10.63 -19.02 -11.42
N TYR A 16 9.63 -18.16 -11.11
CA TYR A 16 9.41 -17.68 -9.75
C TYR A 16 8.94 -18.80 -8.81
N GLU A 17 8.06 -19.68 -9.24
CA GLU A 17 7.65 -20.86 -8.44
C GLU A 17 8.83 -21.76 -8.10
N SER A 18 9.74 -21.97 -9.05
CA SER A 18 10.99 -22.74 -8.81
C SER A 18 11.89 -22.03 -7.81
N MET A 19 12.01 -20.70 -7.91
CA MET A 19 12.84 -19.89 -7.02
C MET A 19 12.31 -19.90 -5.58
N TYR A 20 11.01 -19.76 -5.40
CA TYR A 20 10.37 -19.75 -4.08
C TYR A 20 10.08 -21.17 -3.54
N LYS A 21 10.19 -22.21 -4.37
CA LYS A 21 9.82 -23.59 -4.06
C LYS A 21 8.37 -23.75 -3.59
N CYS A 22 7.49 -22.93 -4.11
CA CYS A 22 6.06 -22.87 -3.82
C CYS A 22 5.30 -22.59 -5.11
N SER A 23 3.99 -22.85 -5.12
CA SER A 23 3.10 -22.49 -6.21
C SER A 23 2.24 -21.29 -5.82
N TYR A 24 1.96 -20.42 -6.79
CA TYR A 24 0.96 -19.38 -6.65
C TYR A 24 -0.45 -19.98 -6.71
N ASP A 25 -1.39 -19.38 -5.99
CA ASP A 25 -2.82 -19.63 -6.24
C ASP A 25 -3.30 -18.89 -7.51
N ASP A 26 -4.50 -19.22 -7.97
CA ASP A 26 -5.06 -18.65 -9.19
C ASP A 26 -5.21 -17.12 -9.14
N PHE A 27 -5.57 -16.57 -7.98
CA PHE A 27 -5.72 -15.12 -7.78
C PHE A 27 -4.37 -14.39 -7.79
N GLN A 28 -3.35 -14.99 -7.22
CA GLN A 28 -1.99 -14.45 -7.28
C GLN A 28 -1.47 -14.46 -8.73
N VAL A 29 -1.72 -15.54 -9.47
CA VAL A 29 -1.35 -15.63 -10.90
C VAL A 29 -2.06 -14.54 -11.70
N ASP A 30 -3.33 -14.29 -11.44
CA ASP A 30 -4.09 -13.23 -12.12
C ASP A 30 -3.49 -11.84 -11.88
N GLU A 31 -3.12 -11.51 -10.64
CA GLU A 31 -2.49 -10.23 -10.33
C GLU A 31 -1.12 -10.07 -11.00
N LEU A 32 -0.32 -11.12 -11.03
CA LEU A 32 0.96 -11.12 -11.74
C LEU A 32 0.76 -11.00 -13.25
N ARG A 33 -0.26 -11.66 -13.82
CA ARG A 33 -0.60 -11.58 -15.25
C ARG A 33 -1.00 -10.16 -15.65
N ILE A 34 -1.89 -9.53 -14.89
CA ILE A 34 -2.33 -8.16 -15.15
C ILE A 34 -1.13 -7.20 -15.19
N GLY A 35 -0.24 -7.31 -14.21
CA GLY A 35 0.97 -6.48 -14.16
C GLY A 35 1.90 -6.73 -15.34
N TYR A 36 2.13 -7.99 -15.68
CA TYR A 36 2.97 -8.38 -16.82
C TYR A 36 2.41 -7.82 -18.15
N GLU A 37 1.11 -7.99 -18.41
CA GLU A 37 0.44 -7.49 -19.62
C GLU A 37 0.46 -5.97 -19.74
N ARG A 38 0.50 -5.27 -18.61
CA ARG A 38 0.62 -3.81 -18.54
C ARG A 38 2.07 -3.30 -18.56
N GLY A 39 3.04 -4.19 -18.66
CA GLY A 39 4.46 -3.85 -18.71
C GLY A 39 5.03 -3.31 -17.39
N LEU A 40 4.40 -3.67 -16.25
CA LEU A 40 4.88 -3.28 -14.94
C LEU A 40 6.06 -4.16 -14.48
N ASP A 41 6.86 -3.63 -13.58
CA ASP A 41 7.90 -4.40 -12.90
C ASP A 41 7.29 -5.33 -11.83
N ILE A 42 6.81 -6.51 -12.26
CA ILE A 42 6.18 -7.48 -11.36
C ILE A 42 7.16 -8.06 -10.33
N SER A 43 8.48 -7.92 -10.53
CA SER A 43 9.48 -8.42 -9.58
C SER A 43 9.29 -7.85 -8.17
N GLN A 44 8.61 -6.72 -8.05
CA GLN A 44 8.37 -6.06 -6.77
C GLN A 44 7.29 -6.73 -5.92
N TYR A 45 6.52 -7.68 -6.49
CA TYR A 45 5.45 -8.37 -5.77
C TYR A 45 5.30 -9.85 -6.12
N THR A 46 6.38 -10.50 -6.56
CA THR A 46 6.40 -11.93 -6.89
C THR A 46 6.53 -12.85 -5.69
N SER A 47 6.74 -12.35 -4.47
CA SER A 47 6.78 -13.22 -3.28
C SER A 47 5.46 -13.96 -3.09
N VAL A 48 5.51 -15.28 -2.93
CA VAL A 48 4.34 -16.12 -2.61
C VAL A 48 3.73 -15.82 -1.24
N ASP A 49 4.47 -15.11 -0.38
CA ASP A 49 3.99 -14.68 0.94
C ASP A 49 2.99 -13.51 0.87
N TYR A 50 2.94 -12.80 -0.28
CA TYR A 50 1.89 -11.83 -0.50
C TYR A 50 0.57 -12.51 -0.83
N SER A 51 -0.52 -12.12 -0.18
CA SER A 51 -1.86 -12.46 -0.66
C SER A 51 -2.14 -11.77 -2.00
N SER A 52 -3.10 -12.28 -2.76
CA SER A 52 -3.53 -11.62 -4.01
C SER A 52 -3.98 -10.18 -3.79
N TYR A 53 -4.65 -9.88 -2.68
CA TYR A 53 -5.04 -8.50 -2.30
C TYR A 53 -3.83 -7.58 -2.04
N GLN A 54 -2.76 -8.11 -1.41
CA GLN A 54 -1.53 -7.35 -1.24
C GLN A 54 -0.83 -7.11 -2.58
N MET A 55 -0.78 -8.14 -3.45
CA MET A 55 -0.27 -8.00 -4.81
C MET A 55 -1.04 -6.95 -5.60
N GLU A 56 -2.38 -6.92 -5.49
CA GLU A 56 -3.23 -5.91 -6.11
C GLU A 56 -2.86 -4.50 -5.67
N GLU A 57 -2.71 -4.26 -4.36
CA GLU A 57 -2.35 -2.93 -3.85
C GLU A 57 -0.96 -2.47 -4.32
N ILE A 58 0.01 -3.39 -4.43
CA ILE A 58 1.33 -3.07 -4.98
C ILE A 58 1.21 -2.77 -6.49
N ARG A 59 0.50 -3.61 -7.26
CA ARG A 59 0.26 -3.39 -8.68
C ARG A 59 -0.39 -2.03 -8.96
N LEU A 60 -1.46 -1.70 -8.23
CA LEU A 60 -2.14 -0.40 -8.36
C LEU A 60 -1.19 0.78 -8.08
N GLY A 61 -0.29 0.64 -7.14
CA GLY A 61 0.74 1.65 -6.89
C GLY A 61 1.71 1.81 -8.06
N LEU A 62 2.18 0.70 -8.64
CA LEU A 62 3.04 0.71 -9.82
C LEU A 62 2.34 1.33 -11.04
N GLU A 63 1.05 1.06 -11.25
CA GLU A 63 0.25 1.68 -12.31
C GLU A 63 0.18 3.21 -12.20
N CYS A 64 0.21 3.71 -10.96
CA CYS A 64 0.22 5.14 -10.67
C CYS A 64 1.64 5.73 -10.57
N ASN A 65 2.69 4.97 -10.91
CA ASN A 65 4.09 5.37 -10.78
C ASN A 65 4.47 5.81 -9.36
N LEU A 66 3.87 5.19 -8.34
CA LEU A 66 4.21 5.44 -6.93
C LEU A 66 5.44 4.63 -6.51
N ASP A 67 6.16 5.13 -5.51
CA ASP A 67 7.21 4.36 -4.84
C ASP A 67 6.57 3.32 -3.91
N VAL A 68 6.33 2.12 -4.45
CA VAL A 68 5.72 1.02 -3.70
C VAL A 68 6.65 0.43 -2.63
N SER A 69 7.96 0.72 -2.68
CA SER A 69 8.91 0.24 -1.66
C SER A 69 8.55 0.71 -0.24
N VAL A 70 7.77 1.77 -0.13
CA VAL A 70 7.27 2.30 1.15
C VAL A 70 6.36 1.31 1.86
N TYR A 71 5.61 0.47 1.12
CA TYR A 71 4.61 -0.44 1.69
C TYR A 71 4.66 -1.88 1.17
N ALA A 72 5.45 -2.16 0.14
CA ALA A 72 5.58 -3.51 -0.44
C ALA A 72 6.34 -4.45 0.51
N THR A 73 5.71 -4.82 1.61
CA THR A 73 6.21 -5.75 2.63
C THR A 73 5.04 -6.53 3.23
N THR A 74 5.27 -7.79 3.58
CA THR A 74 4.28 -8.67 4.21
C THR A 74 3.86 -8.23 5.62
N GLN A 75 4.54 -7.25 6.20
CA GLN A 75 4.19 -6.69 7.52
C GLN A 75 2.90 -5.86 7.49
N PHE A 76 2.54 -5.30 6.33
CA PHE A 76 1.30 -4.57 6.16
C PHE A 76 0.18 -5.48 5.65
N SER A 77 -1.01 -5.38 6.23
CA SER A 77 -2.21 -5.93 5.61
C SER A 77 -2.52 -5.20 4.30
N TRP A 78 -3.32 -5.79 3.43
CA TRP A 78 -3.70 -5.11 2.19
C TRP A 78 -4.48 -3.81 2.46
N GLN A 79 -5.27 -3.74 3.55
CA GLN A 79 -5.97 -2.52 3.96
C GLN A 79 -4.98 -1.41 4.38
N GLN A 80 -3.94 -1.77 5.16
CA GLN A 80 -2.88 -0.83 5.50
C GLN A 80 -2.12 -0.36 4.25
N MET A 81 -1.79 -1.27 3.33
CA MET A 81 -1.17 -0.93 2.04
C MET A 81 -2.05 0.05 1.25
N GLN A 82 -3.37 -0.17 1.23
CA GLN A 82 -4.32 0.71 0.56
C GLN A 82 -4.28 2.13 1.13
N GLU A 83 -4.26 2.29 2.45
CA GLU A 83 -4.20 3.60 3.09
C GLU A 83 -2.86 4.32 2.82
N ILE A 84 -1.75 3.58 2.79
CA ILE A 84 -0.45 4.15 2.43
C ILE A 84 -0.44 4.56 0.94
N ARG A 85 -0.92 3.69 0.03
CA ARG A 85 -1.03 4.01 -1.40
C ARG A 85 -1.90 5.25 -1.66
N ARG A 86 -3.05 5.37 -0.99
CA ARG A 86 -3.92 6.56 -1.07
C ARG A 86 -3.19 7.82 -0.63
N GLY A 87 -2.42 7.76 0.44
CA GLY A 87 -1.62 8.90 0.91
C GLY A 87 -0.52 9.30 -0.06
N LEU A 88 0.17 8.33 -0.66
CA LEU A 88 1.15 8.61 -1.72
C LEU A 88 0.47 9.26 -2.94
N THR A 89 -0.72 8.81 -3.31
CA THR A 89 -1.52 9.40 -4.40
C THR A 89 -1.90 10.86 -4.09
N SER A 90 -2.31 11.13 -2.85
CA SER A 90 -2.63 12.49 -2.37
C SER A 90 -1.39 13.34 -2.09
N LYS A 91 -0.19 12.76 -2.21
CA LYS A 91 1.11 13.41 -1.96
C LYS A 91 1.27 13.94 -0.52
N VAL A 92 0.65 13.27 0.44
CA VAL A 92 0.88 13.56 1.86
C VAL A 92 2.10 12.80 2.38
N ASP A 93 2.66 13.24 3.50
CA ASP A 93 3.79 12.57 4.14
C ASP A 93 3.33 11.27 4.82
N VAL A 94 3.38 10.17 4.09
CA VAL A 94 2.99 8.85 4.59
C VAL A 94 3.91 8.31 5.69
N SER A 95 5.13 8.85 5.83
CA SER A 95 6.07 8.43 6.87
C SER A 95 5.50 8.64 8.28
N VAL A 96 4.51 9.52 8.41
CA VAL A 96 3.81 9.79 9.68
C VAL A 96 3.03 8.57 10.17
N TYR A 97 2.53 7.71 9.25
CA TYR A 97 1.66 6.59 9.60
C TYR A 97 1.99 5.25 8.93
N ALA A 98 2.95 5.20 8.01
CA ALA A 98 3.39 3.96 7.36
C ALA A 98 4.17 3.07 8.36
N ASN A 99 3.47 2.62 9.38
CA ASN A 99 3.97 1.79 10.48
C ASN A 99 2.88 0.76 10.81
N SER A 100 3.24 -0.54 10.85
CA SER A 100 2.33 -1.64 11.12
C SER A 100 1.66 -1.62 12.51
N GLU A 101 2.13 -0.76 13.41
CA GLU A 101 1.47 -0.54 14.71
C GLU A 101 0.13 0.21 14.59
N PHE A 102 -0.07 0.98 13.50
CA PHE A 102 -1.36 1.59 13.20
C PHE A 102 -2.26 0.60 12.47
N SER A 103 -3.52 0.47 12.90
CA SER A 103 -4.54 -0.21 12.09
C SER A 103 -4.87 0.61 10.83
N ASP A 104 -5.47 -0.03 9.84
CA ASP A 104 -5.96 0.64 8.64
C ASP A 104 -6.94 1.78 8.95
N ASP A 105 -7.88 1.59 9.90
CA ASP A 105 -8.78 2.65 10.37
C ASP A 105 -8.01 3.85 10.97
N GLN A 106 -6.95 3.58 11.74
CA GLN A 106 -6.11 4.63 12.31
C GLN A 106 -5.33 5.36 11.20
N MET A 107 -4.77 4.61 10.24
CA MET A 107 -4.09 5.17 9.09
C MET A 107 -5.01 6.07 8.26
N GLU A 108 -6.27 5.65 8.06
CA GLU A 108 -7.28 6.47 7.37
C GLU A 108 -7.46 7.83 8.05
N GLU A 109 -7.66 7.84 9.39
CA GLU A 109 -7.87 9.09 10.12
C GLU A 109 -6.65 10.02 10.09
N ILE A 110 -5.43 9.45 10.11
CA ILE A 110 -4.21 10.24 9.99
C ILE A 110 -4.07 10.78 8.56
N ARG A 111 -4.25 9.94 7.53
CA ARG A 111 -4.19 10.35 6.12
C ARG A 111 -5.16 11.50 5.83
N ARG A 112 -6.43 11.36 6.26
CA ARG A 112 -7.46 12.41 6.06
C ARG A 112 -7.07 13.73 6.72
N GLY A 113 -6.47 13.68 7.90
CA GLY A 113 -5.96 14.87 8.57
C GLY A 113 -4.81 15.54 7.82
N LEU A 114 -3.87 14.75 7.30
CA LEU A 114 -2.79 15.24 6.46
C LEU A 114 -3.32 15.87 5.15
N GLU A 115 -4.32 15.25 4.53
CA GLU A 115 -5.00 15.77 3.33
C GLU A 115 -5.71 17.11 3.60
N SER A 116 -6.26 17.28 4.80
CA SER A 116 -6.87 18.53 5.26
C SER A 116 -5.85 19.59 5.69
N GLY A 117 -4.56 19.24 5.75
CA GLY A 117 -3.49 20.14 6.18
C GLY A 117 -3.48 20.49 7.67
N ILE A 118 -4.10 19.67 8.52
CA ILE A 118 -4.08 19.87 9.98
C ILE A 118 -2.87 19.20 10.63
N ASP A 119 -2.50 19.64 11.82
CA ASP A 119 -1.46 19.04 12.62
C ASP A 119 -1.93 17.72 13.25
N VAL A 120 -1.58 16.58 12.62
CA VAL A 120 -1.96 15.25 13.05
C VAL A 120 -1.16 14.74 14.24
N SER A 121 -0.04 15.39 14.61
CA SER A 121 0.84 14.94 15.72
C SER A 121 0.10 14.80 17.05
N ARG A 122 -1.01 15.50 17.19
CA ARG A 122 -1.84 15.47 18.39
C ARG A 122 -2.68 14.21 18.55
N TYR A 123 -2.82 13.40 17.51
CA TYR A 123 -3.63 12.20 17.56
C TYR A 123 -3.05 11.00 16.76
N ALA A 124 -1.97 11.18 16.02
CA ALA A 124 -1.27 10.11 15.32
C ALA A 124 -0.47 9.25 16.33
N LEU A 125 -1.20 8.54 17.19
CA LEU A 125 -0.67 7.74 18.29
C LEU A 125 -1.24 6.33 18.20
N PRO A 126 -0.41 5.25 18.10
CA PRO A 126 -0.90 3.88 17.91
C PRO A 126 -1.86 3.37 19.01
N ASN A 127 -1.71 3.90 20.22
CA ASN A 127 -2.58 3.55 21.36
C ASN A 127 -3.91 4.30 21.41
N LEU A 128 -4.17 5.19 20.45
CA LEU A 128 -5.41 5.96 20.40
C LEU A 128 -6.39 5.29 19.43
N ALA A 129 -7.57 4.92 19.91
CA ALA A 129 -8.59 4.27 19.10
C ALA A 129 -9.04 5.17 17.92
N SER A 130 -9.28 4.56 16.74
CA SER A 130 -9.65 5.29 15.52
C SER A 130 -10.88 6.20 15.66
N PRO A 131 -11.95 5.85 16.44
CA PRO A 131 -13.07 6.77 16.68
C PRO A 131 -12.64 8.05 17.43
N VAL A 132 -11.68 7.93 18.35
CA VAL A 132 -11.14 9.09 19.08
C VAL A 132 -10.25 9.94 18.17
N MET A 133 -9.46 9.29 17.30
CA MET A 133 -8.69 10.01 16.26
C MET A 133 -9.61 10.81 15.35
N ARG A 134 -10.71 10.19 14.89
CA ARG A 134 -11.73 10.86 14.06
C ARG A 134 -12.29 12.11 14.75
N GLN A 135 -12.71 11.99 15.99
CA GLN A 135 -13.24 13.13 16.75
C GLN A 135 -12.21 14.27 16.88
N LYS A 136 -10.94 13.92 17.12
CA LYS A 136 -9.87 14.93 17.21
C LYS A 136 -9.60 15.58 15.86
N ARG A 137 -9.57 14.80 14.77
CA ARG A 137 -9.41 15.31 13.40
C ARG A 137 -10.51 16.32 13.05
N GLU A 138 -11.78 15.91 13.21
CA GLU A 138 -12.94 16.75 12.89
C GLU A 138 -12.94 18.05 13.70
N ARG A 139 -12.54 18.00 14.97
CA ARG A 139 -12.41 19.19 15.80
C ARG A 139 -11.31 20.13 15.32
N LEU A 140 -10.19 19.60 14.85
CA LEU A 140 -9.07 20.42 14.32
C LEU A 140 -9.44 21.03 12.97
N GLU A 141 -10.08 20.26 12.09
CA GLU A 141 -10.61 20.73 10.80
C GLU A 141 -11.61 21.88 11.00
N TYR A 142 -12.56 21.71 11.93
CA TYR A 142 -13.53 22.77 12.26
C TYR A 142 -12.84 24.07 12.73
N LYS A 143 -11.84 23.95 13.61
CA LYS A 143 -11.08 25.12 14.08
C LYS A 143 -10.30 25.80 12.96
N GLN A 144 -9.76 25.05 12.02
CA GLN A 144 -9.06 25.57 10.86
C GLN A 144 -10.01 26.43 9.99
N VAL A 145 -11.23 25.95 9.74
CA VAL A 145 -12.25 26.69 8.98
C VAL A 145 -12.62 27.99 9.67
N LEU A 146 -12.75 28.01 11.02
CA LEU A 146 -13.10 29.23 11.76
C LEU A 146 -11.99 30.29 11.75
N ASN A 147 -10.73 29.89 11.52
CA ASN A 147 -9.57 30.77 11.52
C ASN A 147 -9.20 31.27 10.10
N THR A 148 -9.94 30.88 9.11
CA THR A 148 -9.81 31.35 7.70
C THR A 148 -10.87 32.39 7.40
#